data_1c6f706ddc407f1fc0671465d38a2881
#
_entry.id   1c6f706ddc407f1fc0671465d38a2881
#
_cell.length_a   1.000
_cell.length_b   1.000
_cell.length_c   1.000
_cell.angle_alpha   90.00
_cell.angle_beta   90.00
_cell.angle_gamma   90.00
#
_symmetry.space_group_name_H-M   'P 1'
#
loop_
_entity.id
_entity.type
_entity.pdbx_description
1 polymer ?
#
loop_
_entity_poly.entity_id
_entity_poly.type
_entity_poly.pdbx_seq_one_letter_code
_entity_poly.pdbx_strand_id
1 'polypeptide(L)'
;MAHEDCLGCRLANKNETIYMVYEDDYVTCLLDHDPFNEGHTLILPKQHYLDVDELDDETANAIMKASILISKALKRLYQPDGITINQNGGVFNDLTHYHMHVVPRYEGQWFGEFYREEVVGEVDVRELERVRGRMVEVIEEIRKGSML
;
A
#
# COMPACT_ATOMS: atom_id res chain seq x y z
N MET A 1 -8.23 18.08 1.31
CA MET A 1 -7.07 18.82 1.88
C MET A 1 -6.30 17.92 2.83
N ALA A 2 -4.98 18.03 2.82
CA ALA A 2 -4.16 17.31 3.78
C ALA A 2 -4.26 17.96 5.16
N HIS A 3 -4.26 17.15 6.23
CA HIS A 3 -4.33 17.60 7.62
C HIS A 3 -3.00 17.29 8.31
N GLU A 4 -2.36 18.29 8.89
CA GLU A 4 -1.07 18.13 9.56
C GLU A 4 -1.11 17.17 10.75
N ASP A 5 -2.25 17.08 11.43
CA ASP A 5 -2.44 16.19 12.58
C ASP A 5 -2.67 14.72 12.17
N CYS A 6 -2.91 14.47 10.91
CA CYS A 6 -3.20 13.14 10.40
C CYS A 6 -1.92 12.45 9.93
N LEU A 7 -1.55 11.35 10.55
CA LEU A 7 -0.36 10.57 10.15
C LEU A 7 -0.49 10.11 8.69
N GLY A 8 -1.68 9.66 8.27
CA GLY A 8 -1.92 9.25 6.89
C GLY A 8 -1.68 10.38 5.89
N CYS A 9 -2.13 11.59 6.21
CA CYS A 9 -1.85 12.77 5.38
C CYS A 9 -0.36 13.05 5.28
N ARG A 10 0.37 12.95 6.39
CA ARG A 10 1.81 13.18 6.40
C ARG A 10 2.56 12.11 5.60
N LEU A 11 2.16 10.85 5.74
CA LEU A 11 2.73 9.75 4.95
C LEU A 11 2.47 9.94 3.46
N ALA A 12 1.22 10.21 3.09
CA ALA A 12 0.81 10.36 1.68
C ALA A 12 1.46 11.57 1.01
N ASN A 13 1.76 12.62 1.77
CA ASN A 13 2.38 13.85 1.25
C ASN A 13 3.89 13.92 1.51
N LYS A 14 4.48 12.82 1.92
CA LYS A 14 5.94 12.64 2.09
C LYS A 14 6.54 13.55 3.18
N ASN A 15 5.75 13.85 4.20
CA ASN A 15 6.18 14.62 5.37
C ASN A 15 6.67 13.73 6.51
N GLU A 16 6.75 12.44 6.26
CA GLU A 16 7.33 11.41 7.14
C GLU A 16 8.27 10.55 6.30
N THR A 17 9.15 9.82 6.97
CA THR A 17 9.99 8.84 6.26
C THR A 17 9.10 7.70 5.77
N ILE A 18 9.08 7.48 4.46
CA ILE A 18 8.32 6.41 3.82
C ILE A 18 9.19 5.65 2.83
N TYR A 19 8.76 4.43 2.53
CA TYR A 19 9.35 3.58 1.50
C TYR A 19 8.40 3.54 0.31
N MET A 20 8.42 4.63 -0.45
CA MET A 20 7.50 4.85 -1.56
C MET A 20 7.86 3.98 -2.75
N VAL A 21 6.87 3.28 -3.32
CA VAL A 21 7.05 2.43 -4.50
C VAL A 21 6.42 3.03 -5.76
N TYR A 22 5.43 3.90 -5.60
CA TYR A 22 4.73 4.55 -6.71
C TYR A 22 3.95 5.74 -6.19
N GLU A 23 3.80 6.78 -7.01
CA GLU A 23 2.85 7.86 -6.75
C GLU A 23 2.33 8.44 -8.05
N ASP A 24 1.16 9.04 -7.99
CA ASP A 24 0.61 9.89 -9.03
C ASP A 24 0.06 11.17 -8.38
N ASP A 25 -0.76 11.92 -9.11
CA ASP A 25 -1.31 13.18 -8.58
C ASP A 25 -2.28 12.97 -7.41
N TYR A 26 -2.85 11.77 -7.26
CA TYR A 26 -3.91 11.49 -6.30
C TYR A 26 -3.50 10.58 -5.15
N VAL A 27 -2.55 9.68 -5.38
CA VAL A 27 -2.19 8.64 -4.41
C VAL A 27 -0.69 8.49 -4.24
N THR A 28 -0.31 7.99 -3.07
CA THR A 28 1.04 7.55 -2.76
C THR A 28 0.96 6.09 -2.31
N CYS A 29 1.79 5.25 -2.91
CA CYS A 29 1.89 3.84 -2.54
C CYS A 29 3.21 3.62 -1.81
N LEU A 30 3.15 3.08 -0.62
CA LEU A 30 4.31 2.88 0.25
C LEU A 30 4.27 1.52 0.91
N LEU A 31 5.43 1.00 1.24
CA LEU A 31 5.50 -0.28 1.95
C LEU A 31 5.03 -0.11 3.39
N ASP A 32 4.27 -1.11 3.87
CA ASP A 32 3.93 -1.19 5.28
C ASP A 32 5.22 -1.50 6.07
N HIS A 33 5.51 -0.73 7.11
CA HIS A 33 6.69 -0.96 7.94
C HIS A 33 6.54 -2.16 8.88
N ASP A 34 5.31 -2.69 9.01
CA ASP A 34 5.01 -3.93 9.74
C ASP A 34 4.27 -4.88 8.78
N PRO A 35 4.95 -5.38 7.74
CA PRO A 35 4.30 -6.13 6.68
C PRO A 35 3.83 -7.50 7.15
N PHE A 36 2.63 -7.89 6.68
CA PHE A 36 2.15 -9.26 6.86
C PHE A 36 3.03 -10.25 6.08
N ASN A 37 3.39 -9.89 4.85
CA ASN A 37 4.38 -10.58 4.02
C ASN A 37 5.24 -9.53 3.33
N GLU A 38 6.44 -9.91 2.93
CA GLU A 38 7.31 -9.00 2.18
C GLU A 38 6.60 -8.48 0.94
N GLY A 39 6.63 -7.18 0.73
CA GLY A 39 5.93 -6.52 -0.37
C GLY A 39 4.57 -5.95 -0.01
N HIS A 40 4.08 -6.18 1.21
CA HIS A 40 2.83 -5.60 1.69
C HIS A 40 2.84 -4.09 1.48
N THR A 41 1.96 -3.60 0.62
CA THR A 41 1.93 -2.21 0.18
C THR A 41 0.64 -1.54 0.62
N LEU A 42 0.73 -0.28 1.00
CA LEU A 42 -0.41 0.58 1.33
C LEU A 42 -0.61 1.59 0.21
N ILE A 43 -1.85 1.84 -0.14
CA ILE A 43 -2.23 2.88 -1.10
C ILE A 43 -3.02 3.93 -0.33
N LEU A 44 -2.48 5.16 -0.25
CA LEU A 44 -3.09 6.26 0.46
C LEU A 44 -3.43 7.39 -0.49
N PRO A 45 -4.65 7.95 -0.44
CA PRO A 45 -4.92 9.19 -1.16
C PRO A 45 -4.14 10.35 -0.52
N LYS A 46 -3.70 11.28 -1.35
CA LYS A 46 -2.97 12.48 -0.88
C LYS A 46 -3.91 13.43 -0.13
N GLN A 47 -5.16 13.52 -0.59
CA GLN A 47 -6.19 14.26 0.10
C GLN A 47 -6.73 13.45 1.27
N HIS A 48 -7.14 14.12 2.33
CA HIS A 48 -7.69 13.44 3.51
C HIS A 48 -9.08 12.89 3.22
N TYR A 49 -9.23 11.58 3.33
CA TYR A 49 -10.50 10.86 3.35
C TYR A 49 -10.43 9.83 4.48
N LEU A 50 -11.53 9.62 5.16
CA LEU A 50 -11.60 8.60 6.21
C LEU A 50 -12.08 7.27 5.64
N ASP A 51 -13.21 7.26 4.95
CA ASP A 51 -13.88 6.05 4.49
C ASP A 51 -14.09 6.04 2.97
N VAL A 52 -14.36 4.85 2.43
CA VAL A 52 -14.51 4.61 1.01
C VAL A 52 -15.63 5.45 0.38
N ASP A 53 -16.71 5.70 1.12
CA ASP A 53 -17.86 6.46 0.64
C ASP A 53 -17.60 7.97 0.51
N GLU A 54 -16.45 8.45 1.00
CA GLU A 54 -16.04 9.84 0.88
C GLU A 54 -15.21 10.12 -0.38
N LEU A 55 -14.68 9.07 -1.02
CA LEU A 55 -13.79 9.22 -2.17
C LEU A 55 -14.50 9.84 -3.37
N ASP A 56 -13.86 10.79 -4.06
CA ASP A 56 -14.33 11.26 -5.33
C ASP A 56 -13.94 10.27 -6.45
N ASP A 57 -14.54 10.42 -7.63
CA ASP A 57 -14.34 9.49 -8.75
C ASP A 57 -12.89 9.44 -9.19
N GLU A 58 -12.22 10.57 -9.26
CA GLU A 58 -10.83 10.64 -9.73
C GLU A 58 -9.88 9.94 -8.76
N THR A 59 -10.06 10.16 -7.47
CA THR A 59 -9.26 9.51 -6.43
C THR A 59 -9.56 8.01 -6.39
N ALA A 60 -10.82 7.62 -6.47
CA ALA A 60 -11.23 6.21 -6.49
C ALA A 60 -10.60 5.49 -7.69
N ASN A 61 -10.63 6.10 -8.87
CA ASN A 61 -9.99 5.55 -10.07
C ASN A 61 -8.48 5.41 -9.90
N ALA A 62 -7.84 6.42 -9.30
CA ALA A 62 -6.39 6.37 -9.06
C ALA A 62 -6.00 5.27 -8.09
N ILE A 63 -6.80 5.05 -7.04
CA ILE A 63 -6.60 3.96 -6.09
C ILE A 63 -6.71 2.61 -6.80
N MET A 64 -7.75 2.43 -7.61
CA MET A 64 -7.95 1.17 -8.33
C MET A 64 -6.80 0.90 -9.32
N LYS A 65 -6.40 1.91 -10.10
CA LYS A 65 -5.27 1.79 -11.02
C LYS A 65 -3.98 1.43 -10.30
N ALA A 66 -3.72 2.07 -9.16
CA ALA A 66 -2.55 1.76 -8.34
C ALA A 66 -2.60 0.31 -7.84
N SER A 67 -3.77 -0.16 -7.38
CA SER A 67 -3.92 -1.53 -6.90
C SER A 67 -3.63 -2.57 -7.99
N ILE A 68 -4.04 -2.28 -9.23
CA ILE A 68 -3.74 -3.14 -10.39
C ILE A 68 -2.23 -3.19 -10.63
N LEU A 69 -1.57 -2.04 -10.63
CA LEU A 69 -0.14 -1.94 -10.86
C LEU A 69 0.67 -2.64 -9.79
N ILE A 70 0.34 -2.40 -8.53
CA ILE A 70 1.01 -3.03 -7.38
C ILE A 70 0.81 -4.56 -7.41
N SER A 71 -0.40 -5.02 -7.71
CA SER A 71 -0.69 -6.46 -7.81
C SER A 71 0.16 -7.13 -8.89
N LYS A 72 0.29 -6.50 -10.05
CA LYS A 72 1.16 -7.00 -11.13
C LYS A 72 2.62 -7.07 -10.69
N ALA A 73 3.09 -6.04 -9.99
CA ALA A 73 4.46 -5.99 -9.49
C ALA A 73 4.73 -7.10 -8.47
N LEU A 74 3.81 -7.29 -7.52
CA LEU A 74 3.93 -8.33 -6.50
C LEU A 74 3.92 -9.73 -7.12
N LYS A 75 3.08 -9.96 -8.13
CA LYS A 75 3.04 -11.24 -8.83
C LYS A 75 4.35 -11.53 -9.56
N ARG A 76 4.96 -10.51 -10.16
CA ARG A 76 6.26 -10.67 -10.83
C ARG A 76 7.40 -10.96 -9.86
N LEU A 77 7.42 -10.25 -8.73
CA LEU A 77 8.52 -10.37 -7.77
C LEU A 77 8.48 -11.65 -6.95
N TYR A 78 7.29 -12.05 -6.54
CA TYR A 78 7.14 -13.08 -5.50
C TYR A 78 6.42 -14.34 -5.96
N GLN A 79 5.77 -14.33 -7.13
CA GLN A 79 4.93 -15.43 -7.60
C GLN A 79 4.02 -15.96 -6.48
N PRO A 80 3.26 -15.09 -5.79
CA PRO A 80 2.40 -15.54 -4.69
C PRO A 80 1.26 -16.41 -5.21
N ASP A 81 0.63 -17.15 -4.30
CA ASP A 81 -0.56 -17.93 -4.65
C ASP A 81 -1.77 -17.03 -4.89
N GLY A 82 -1.77 -15.82 -4.37
CA GLY A 82 -2.81 -14.84 -4.60
C GLY A 82 -2.48 -13.49 -3.98
N ILE A 83 -3.38 -12.55 -4.20
CA ILE A 83 -3.29 -11.20 -3.64
C ILE A 83 -4.52 -10.97 -2.79
N THR A 84 -4.34 -10.47 -1.58
CA THR A 84 -5.43 -9.98 -0.74
C THR A 84 -5.44 -8.46 -0.79
N ILE A 85 -6.61 -7.90 -1.06
CA ILE A 85 -6.84 -6.45 -0.98
C ILE A 85 -7.88 -6.23 0.10
N ASN A 86 -7.58 -5.36 1.07
CA ASN A 86 -8.54 -5.00 2.10
C ASN A 86 -8.38 -3.54 2.52
N GLN A 87 -9.47 -2.99 3.04
CA GLN A 87 -9.54 -1.64 3.55
C GLN A 87 -10.52 -1.64 4.72
N ASN A 88 -10.14 -1.02 5.81
CA ASN A 88 -10.98 -0.94 7.01
C ASN A 88 -11.50 0.48 7.18
N GLY A 89 -12.79 0.61 7.46
CA GLY A 89 -13.44 1.89 7.66
C GLY A 89 -13.93 2.10 9.08
N GLY A 90 -14.33 3.32 9.40
CA GLY A 90 -14.86 3.67 10.71
C GLY A 90 -13.89 3.37 11.84
N VAL A 91 -14.38 2.78 12.89
CA VAL A 91 -13.57 2.45 14.08
C VAL A 91 -12.49 1.40 13.81
N PHE A 92 -12.58 0.69 12.68
CA PHE A 92 -11.59 -0.32 12.28
C PHE A 92 -10.43 0.28 11.49
N ASN A 93 -10.48 1.58 11.19
CA ASN A 93 -9.41 2.28 10.49
C ASN A 93 -8.42 2.83 11.53
N ASP A 94 -7.32 2.11 11.72
CA ASP A 94 -6.32 2.45 12.74
C ASP A 94 -5.45 3.66 12.37
N LEU A 95 -5.43 4.04 11.10
CA LEU A 95 -4.67 5.20 10.63
C LEU A 95 -5.50 6.49 10.60
N THR A 96 -6.82 6.40 10.72
CA THR A 96 -7.76 7.52 10.56
C THR A 96 -7.60 8.28 9.25
N HIS A 97 -7.17 7.57 8.21
CA HIS A 97 -6.98 8.05 6.86
C HIS A 97 -7.17 6.84 5.95
N TYR A 98 -7.92 7.00 4.86
CA TYR A 98 -8.17 5.89 3.95
C TYR A 98 -6.85 5.23 3.52
N HIS A 99 -6.76 3.92 3.63
CA HIS A 99 -5.61 3.19 3.12
C HIS A 99 -6.03 1.79 2.72
N MET A 100 -5.65 1.44 1.50
CA MET A 100 -5.90 0.11 0.96
C MET A 100 -4.65 -0.73 1.13
N HIS A 101 -4.81 -1.92 1.72
CA HIS A 101 -3.73 -2.91 1.82
C HIS A 101 -3.72 -3.78 0.58
N VAL A 102 -2.56 -4.00 0.00
CA VAL A 102 -2.34 -4.95 -1.10
C VAL A 102 -1.24 -5.90 -0.64
N VAL A 103 -1.59 -7.17 -0.45
CA VAL A 103 -0.73 -8.13 0.25
C VAL A 103 -0.56 -9.41 -0.57
N PRO A 104 0.68 -9.82 -0.88
CA PRO A 104 0.89 -11.13 -1.50
C PRO A 104 0.63 -12.23 -0.47
N ARG A 105 -0.11 -13.26 -0.89
CA ARG A 105 -0.55 -14.34 0.00
C ARG A 105 -0.07 -15.68 -0.52
N TYR A 106 0.17 -16.58 0.42
CA TYR A 106 0.66 -17.93 0.13
C TYR A 106 -0.26 -18.96 0.77
N GLU A 107 -0.46 -20.11 0.11
CA GLU A 107 -1.26 -21.20 0.65
C GLU A 107 -0.77 -21.59 2.05
N GLY A 108 -1.70 -21.94 2.93
CA GLY A 108 -1.39 -22.29 4.31
C GLY A 108 -1.39 -21.11 5.28
N GLN A 109 -1.44 -19.90 4.78
CA GLN A 109 -1.56 -18.72 5.64
C GLN A 109 -3.03 -18.44 5.91
N TRP A 110 -3.39 -18.39 7.19
CA TRP A 110 -4.74 -18.05 7.60
C TRP A 110 -4.92 -16.53 7.61
N PHE A 111 -5.96 -16.04 6.94
CA PHE A 111 -6.22 -14.59 6.84
C PHE A 111 -6.41 -13.94 8.21
N GLY A 112 -6.99 -14.65 9.18
CA GLY A 112 -7.17 -14.14 10.54
C GLY A 112 -5.87 -13.71 11.22
N GLU A 113 -4.73 -14.25 10.79
CA GLU A 113 -3.42 -13.85 11.34
C GLU A 113 -3.10 -12.39 11.03
N PHE A 114 -3.67 -11.83 9.98
CA PHE A 114 -3.49 -10.42 9.61
C PHE A 114 -3.97 -9.48 10.72
N TYR A 115 -4.95 -9.89 11.50
CA TYR A 115 -5.56 -9.08 12.54
C TYR A 115 -5.05 -9.40 13.95
N ARG A 116 -3.95 -10.13 14.07
CA ARG A 116 -3.36 -10.41 15.38
C ARG A 116 -2.80 -9.11 15.98
N GLU A 117 -3.10 -8.90 17.26
CA GLU A 117 -2.58 -7.77 18.05
C GLU A 117 -1.14 -8.01 18.51
N GLU A 118 -0.57 -9.19 18.29
CA GLU A 118 0.80 -9.50 18.67
C GLU A 118 1.78 -8.72 17.80
N VAL A 119 2.59 -7.89 18.45
CA VAL A 119 3.68 -7.17 17.79
C VAL A 119 4.73 -8.20 17.39
N VAL A 120 4.73 -8.62 16.14
CA VAL A 120 5.85 -9.33 15.55
C VAL A 120 6.84 -8.23 15.20
N GLY A 121 8.01 -8.22 15.78
CA GLY A 121 8.98 -7.12 15.73
C GLY A 121 9.13 -6.44 14.37
N GLU A 122 9.50 -5.17 14.41
CA GLU A 122 9.65 -4.33 13.21
C GLU A 122 10.65 -4.94 12.23
N VAL A 123 10.31 -4.84 10.94
CA VAL A 123 11.20 -5.25 9.86
C VAL A 123 12.37 -4.27 9.79
N ASP A 124 13.58 -4.78 9.59
CA ASP A 124 14.78 -3.98 9.40
C ASP A 124 14.56 -2.97 8.25
N VAL A 125 14.89 -1.72 8.48
CA VAL A 125 14.77 -0.65 7.48
C VAL A 125 15.55 -0.97 6.20
N ARG A 126 16.66 -1.73 6.30
CA ARG A 126 17.44 -2.16 5.14
C ARG A 126 16.65 -3.13 4.28
N GLU A 127 15.83 -3.99 4.90
CA GLU A 127 14.94 -4.89 4.17
C GLU A 127 13.83 -4.12 3.44
N LEU A 128 13.23 -3.13 4.10
CA LEU A 128 12.22 -2.29 3.48
C LEU A 128 12.81 -1.52 2.28
N GLU A 129 14.01 -0.96 2.43
CA GLU A 129 14.66 -0.24 1.34
C GLU A 129 15.00 -1.16 0.17
N ARG A 130 15.44 -2.37 0.45
CA ARG A 130 15.70 -3.39 -0.58
C ARG A 130 14.42 -3.74 -1.35
N VAL A 131 13.34 -3.98 -0.63
CA VAL A 131 12.04 -4.33 -1.22
C VAL A 131 11.51 -3.14 -2.04
N ARG A 132 11.63 -1.92 -1.50
CA ARG A 132 11.23 -0.71 -2.22
C ARG A 132 11.94 -0.61 -3.58
N GLY A 133 13.26 -0.79 -3.58
CA GLY A 133 14.05 -0.72 -4.81
C GLY A 133 13.61 -1.74 -5.85
N ARG A 134 13.37 -2.97 -5.44
CA ARG A 134 12.88 -4.04 -6.33
C ARG A 134 11.50 -3.73 -6.88
N MET A 135 10.60 -3.22 -6.03
CA MET A 135 9.25 -2.86 -6.45
C MET A 135 9.26 -1.71 -7.46
N VAL A 136 10.03 -0.66 -7.19
CA VAL A 136 10.15 0.48 -8.09
C VAL A 136 10.63 0.02 -9.48
N GLU A 137 11.65 -0.81 -9.51
CA GLU A 137 12.20 -1.34 -10.76
C GLU A 137 11.14 -2.11 -11.57
N VAL A 138 10.43 -3.02 -10.92
CA VAL A 138 9.39 -3.83 -11.59
C VAL A 138 8.21 -2.97 -12.04
N ILE A 139 7.79 -2.02 -11.22
CA ILE A 139 6.71 -1.10 -11.57
C ILE A 139 7.08 -0.30 -12.84
N GLU A 140 8.30 0.21 -12.92
CA GLU A 140 8.76 0.94 -14.11
C GLU A 140 8.78 0.04 -15.34
N GLU A 141 9.21 -1.20 -15.21
CA GLU A 141 9.19 -2.17 -16.30
C GLU A 141 7.77 -2.43 -16.81
N ILE A 142 6.82 -2.61 -15.87
CA ILE A 142 5.40 -2.82 -16.23
C ILE A 142 4.85 -1.61 -16.96
N ARG A 143 5.14 -0.41 -16.46
CA ARG A 143 4.65 0.84 -17.05
C ARG A 143 5.19 1.03 -18.47
N LYS A 144 6.46 0.74 -18.71
CA LYS A 144 7.06 0.79 -20.04
C LYS A 144 6.41 -0.22 -20.99
N GLY A 145 6.16 -1.44 -20.52
CA GLY A 145 5.48 -2.47 -21.29
C GLY A 145 4.05 -2.09 -21.67
N SER A 146 3.33 -1.41 -20.79
CA SER A 146 1.96 -0.98 -21.08
C SER A 146 1.87 0.19 -22.06
N MET A 147 2.99 0.84 -22.37
CA MET A 147 3.05 1.94 -23.36
C MET A 147 3.33 1.45 -24.78
N LEU A 148 3.56 0.17 -24.93
CA LEU A 148 3.74 -0.49 -26.23
C LEU A 148 2.36 -0.95 -26.75
#